data_2a0b2eed2773d71074c52fec1a059557
#
_entry.id   2a0b2eed2773d71074c52fec1a059557
#
_cell.length_a   1.000
_cell.length_b   1.000
_cell.length_c   1.000
_cell.angle_alpha   90.00
_cell.angle_beta   90.00
_cell.angle_gamma   90.00
#
_symmetry.space_group_name_H-M   'P 1'
#
loop_
_entity.id
_entity.type
_entity.pdbx_description
1 polymer ?
#
loop_
_entity_poly.entity_id
_entity_poly.type
_entity_poly.pdbx_seq_one_letter_code
_entity_poly.pdbx_strand_id
1 'polypeptide(L)'
;MNDYRFHLQKYKAGRNTKQTCPQCGRRKCFVRYVDEEGKIEFPDYVGRCDHEDSCGYHYTPKDFFKDNPELKPNNFENETWRYDKATKPVLVKPKPETPSFISADMMRKTLSHYDINPLYQFLCKTIGKDAANRQFERYKVGTSKKWGGATVFWQIDKDSNVRSGKLMGYNPKDGHRIKEPIPQVCWVHSELKLPDFHLKQCLFGEHLLATSSATVMLVESEKTCLIASHFMPDYLWLATGGKDGCFNEETMQVLHGRDVILMPDLGATKKWTKKSAILTSICKSVTISTVLEQMATDEQREAGLDISDFLLMQETKQMILQRMIERNPALQLLIDKLQLELVE
;
A
#
# COMPACT_ATOMS: atom_id res chain seq x y z
N MET A 1 15.50 -0.59 -36.22
CA MET A 1 14.39 -1.02 -35.36
C MET A 1 14.53 -2.51 -35.18
N ASN A 2 14.69 -2.98 -33.95
CA ASN A 2 14.73 -4.43 -33.72
C ASN A 2 13.30 -4.94 -33.82
N ASP A 3 12.94 -5.53 -34.95
CA ASP A 3 11.66 -6.21 -35.14
C ASP A 3 11.73 -7.56 -34.42
N TYR A 4 11.27 -7.56 -33.16
CA TYR A 4 11.06 -8.82 -32.45
C TYR A 4 9.79 -9.48 -32.99
N ARG A 5 9.88 -10.73 -33.42
CA ARG A 5 8.74 -11.53 -33.91
C ARG A 5 7.57 -11.52 -32.91
N PHE A 6 7.84 -11.67 -31.62
CA PHE A 6 6.83 -11.63 -30.57
C PHE A 6 6.84 -10.27 -29.89
N HIS A 7 5.75 -9.53 -29.97
CA HIS A 7 5.63 -8.22 -29.35
C HIS A 7 4.24 -8.01 -28.73
N LEU A 8 4.13 -7.07 -27.80
CA LEU A 8 2.83 -6.68 -27.25
C LEU A 8 1.97 -6.05 -28.36
N GLN A 9 0.69 -6.41 -28.41
CA GLN A 9 -0.26 -5.90 -29.39
C GLN A 9 -0.26 -4.38 -29.42
N LYS A 10 0.01 -3.79 -30.59
CA LYS A 10 0.07 -2.33 -30.76
C LYS A 10 -1.30 -1.70 -30.52
N TYR A 11 -1.32 -0.60 -29.78
CA TYR A 11 -2.53 0.20 -29.57
C TYR A 11 -2.99 0.77 -30.92
N LYS A 12 -4.26 0.55 -31.25
CA LYS A 12 -4.91 1.20 -32.41
C LYS A 12 -5.91 2.22 -31.88
N ALA A 13 -5.73 3.49 -32.24
CA ALA A 13 -6.66 4.56 -31.86
C ALA A 13 -8.10 4.19 -32.25
N GLY A 14 -9.04 4.37 -31.33
CA GLY A 14 -10.46 4.05 -31.54
C GLY A 14 -10.85 2.57 -31.33
N ARG A 15 -9.91 1.66 -31.10
CA ARG A 15 -10.19 0.26 -30.73
C ARG A 15 -9.61 -0.04 -29.35
N ASN A 16 -10.47 -0.51 -28.45
CA ASN A 16 -10.04 -0.92 -27.13
C ASN A 16 -9.38 -2.32 -27.22
N THR A 17 -8.07 -2.34 -27.46
CA THR A 17 -7.28 -3.58 -27.60
C THR A 17 -6.86 -4.15 -26.26
N LYS A 18 -7.04 -3.42 -25.15
CA LYS A 18 -6.67 -3.88 -23.81
C LYS A 18 -7.77 -4.73 -23.20
N GLN A 19 -7.35 -5.86 -22.64
CA GLN A 19 -8.23 -6.86 -22.02
C GLN A 19 -8.25 -6.75 -20.49
N THR A 20 -8.98 -7.66 -19.88
CA THR A 20 -8.98 -7.84 -18.42
C THR A 20 -7.71 -8.60 -18.02
N CYS A 21 -6.98 -8.10 -17.02
CA CYS A 21 -5.80 -8.80 -16.52
C CYS A 21 -6.21 -10.12 -15.85
N PRO A 22 -5.58 -11.25 -16.20
CA PRO A 22 -5.92 -12.55 -15.61
C PRO A 22 -5.56 -12.65 -14.12
N GLN A 23 -4.59 -11.87 -13.63
CA GLN A 23 -4.17 -11.90 -12.24
C GLN A 23 -4.95 -10.93 -11.37
N CYS A 24 -5.03 -9.64 -11.73
CA CYS A 24 -5.70 -8.65 -10.87
C CYS A 24 -7.18 -8.43 -11.19
N GLY A 25 -7.73 -9.06 -12.24
CA GLY A 25 -9.13 -8.94 -12.64
C GLY A 25 -9.56 -7.55 -13.16
N ARG A 26 -8.65 -6.57 -13.22
CA ARG A 26 -8.96 -5.22 -13.70
C ARG A 26 -9.17 -5.22 -15.21
N ARG A 27 -10.20 -4.49 -15.65
CA ARG A 27 -10.54 -4.36 -17.07
C ARG A 27 -9.66 -3.30 -17.73
N LYS A 28 -9.40 -3.48 -19.05
CA LYS A 28 -8.72 -2.48 -19.90
C LYS A 28 -7.28 -2.15 -19.46
N CYS A 29 -6.58 -3.11 -18.89
CA CYS A 29 -5.22 -2.91 -18.39
C CYS A 29 -4.24 -4.02 -18.77
N PHE A 30 -4.66 -4.96 -19.61
CA PHE A 30 -3.84 -6.08 -20.04
C PHE A 30 -3.64 -6.08 -21.54
N VAL A 31 -2.39 -6.19 -21.96
CA VAL A 31 -1.98 -6.23 -23.38
C VAL A 31 -1.39 -7.60 -23.68
N ARG A 32 -1.94 -8.29 -24.68
CA ARG A 32 -1.46 -9.61 -25.12
C ARG A 32 -0.20 -9.52 -25.97
N TYR A 33 0.60 -10.56 -25.92
CA TYR A 33 1.60 -10.80 -26.95
C TYR A 33 0.95 -11.34 -28.24
N VAL A 34 1.51 -10.93 -29.36
CA VAL A 34 1.14 -11.40 -30.70
C VAL A 34 2.39 -11.83 -31.46
N ASP A 35 2.22 -12.81 -32.33
CA ASP A 35 3.22 -13.22 -33.32
C ASP A 35 3.04 -12.40 -34.59
N GLU A 36 4.04 -11.62 -34.97
CA GLU A 36 3.98 -10.79 -36.19
C GLU A 36 3.86 -11.64 -37.47
N GLU A 37 4.36 -12.87 -37.45
CA GLU A 37 4.24 -13.83 -38.57
C GLU A 37 2.88 -14.55 -38.59
N GLY A 38 2.07 -14.38 -37.50
CA GLY A 38 0.75 -15.01 -37.39
C GLY A 38 0.77 -16.55 -37.33
N LYS A 39 1.94 -17.16 -37.06
CA LYS A 39 2.09 -18.63 -36.99
C LYS A 39 1.70 -19.18 -35.60
N ILE A 40 1.78 -18.36 -34.56
CA ILE A 40 1.48 -18.75 -33.18
C ILE A 40 0.40 -17.82 -32.63
N GLU A 41 -0.70 -18.37 -32.17
CA GLU A 41 -1.73 -17.65 -31.43
C GLU A 41 -1.53 -17.91 -29.93
N PHE A 42 -1.03 -16.90 -29.22
CA PHE A 42 -0.85 -17.01 -27.78
C PHE A 42 -2.20 -17.02 -27.06
N PRO A 43 -2.33 -17.83 -25.99
CA PRO A 43 -3.49 -17.77 -25.10
C PRO A 43 -3.71 -16.37 -24.50
N ASP A 44 -4.95 -16.10 -24.07
CA ASP A 44 -5.38 -14.80 -23.56
C ASP A 44 -4.63 -14.32 -22.30
N TYR A 45 -3.88 -15.20 -21.66
CA TYR A 45 -3.08 -14.89 -20.47
C TYR A 45 -1.61 -14.56 -20.79
N VAL A 46 -1.14 -14.73 -22.02
CA VAL A 46 0.24 -14.39 -22.40
C VAL A 46 0.31 -12.92 -22.74
N GLY A 47 0.85 -12.11 -21.81
CA GLY A 47 0.82 -10.66 -21.95
C GLY A 47 1.32 -9.93 -20.72
N ARG A 48 1.08 -8.62 -20.68
CA ARG A 48 1.52 -7.74 -19.61
C ARG A 48 0.39 -6.85 -19.11
N CYS A 49 0.31 -6.70 -17.79
CA CYS A 49 -0.58 -5.75 -17.14
C CYS A 49 0.07 -4.36 -17.07
N ASP A 50 -0.70 -3.31 -17.34
CA ASP A 50 -0.22 -1.92 -17.22
C ASP A 50 0.05 -1.51 -15.77
N HIS A 51 -0.47 -2.24 -14.79
CA HIS A 51 -0.26 -1.99 -13.38
C HIS A 51 1.02 -2.68 -12.92
N GLU A 52 2.17 -2.21 -13.39
CA GLU A 52 3.48 -2.79 -13.11
C GLU A 52 3.77 -2.86 -11.61
N ASP A 53 3.46 -1.78 -10.87
CA ASP A 53 3.77 -1.67 -9.44
C ASP A 53 2.78 -2.40 -8.53
N SER A 54 1.51 -2.52 -8.93
CA SER A 54 0.45 -3.06 -8.07
C SER A 54 -0.03 -4.45 -8.45
N CYS A 55 0.29 -4.92 -9.67
CA CYS A 55 -0.05 -6.24 -10.16
C CYS A 55 1.20 -7.01 -10.59
N GLY A 56 2.09 -6.37 -11.35
CA GLY A 56 3.33 -6.94 -11.83
C GLY A 56 3.17 -8.09 -12.84
N TYR A 57 1.95 -8.41 -13.25
CA TYR A 57 1.73 -9.55 -14.15
C TYR A 57 2.37 -9.32 -15.51
N HIS A 58 3.36 -10.13 -15.82
CA HIS A 58 4.04 -10.15 -17.11
C HIS A 58 4.44 -11.58 -17.45
N TYR A 59 3.58 -12.27 -18.21
CA TYR A 59 3.85 -13.61 -18.70
C TYR A 59 4.30 -13.52 -20.15
N THR A 60 5.58 -13.76 -20.36
CA THR A 60 6.23 -13.55 -21.67
C THR A 60 6.10 -14.77 -22.59
N PRO A 61 6.28 -14.62 -23.92
CA PRO A 61 6.42 -15.76 -24.82
C PRO A 61 7.52 -16.74 -24.41
N LYS A 62 8.61 -16.23 -23.79
CA LYS A 62 9.70 -17.07 -23.27
C LYS A 62 9.22 -17.97 -22.13
N ASP A 63 8.42 -17.41 -21.20
CA ASP A 63 7.86 -18.15 -20.08
C ASP A 63 6.85 -19.17 -20.58
N PHE A 64 5.98 -18.77 -21.55
CA PHE A 64 5.03 -19.65 -22.18
C PHE A 64 5.69 -20.87 -22.81
N PHE A 65 6.77 -20.72 -23.59
CA PHE A 65 7.49 -21.85 -24.20
C PHE A 65 8.34 -22.64 -23.20
N LYS A 66 8.67 -22.08 -22.06
CA LYS A 66 9.30 -22.81 -20.96
C LYS A 66 8.31 -23.77 -20.31
N ASP A 67 7.07 -23.33 -20.12
CA ASP A 67 6.00 -24.10 -19.49
C ASP A 67 5.32 -25.06 -20.48
N ASN A 68 5.46 -24.81 -21.80
CA ASN A 68 4.91 -25.63 -22.89
C ASN A 68 6.01 -25.92 -23.93
N PRO A 69 7.01 -26.77 -23.61
CA PRO A 69 8.17 -27.01 -24.48
C PRO A 69 7.78 -27.62 -25.84
N GLU A 70 6.67 -28.36 -25.85
CA GLU A 70 6.11 -29.00 -27.06
C GLU A 70 5.56 -27.99 -28.07
N LEU A 71 5.22 -26.78 -27.63
CA LEU A 71 4.72 -25.72 -28.51
C LEU A 71 5.84 -24.80 -29.00
N LYS A 72 7.08 -25.02 -28.53
CA LYS A 72 8.23 -24.25 -28.98
C LYS A 72 8.60 -24.66 -30.41
N PRO A 73 8.64 -23.73 -31.36
CA PRO A 73 9.02 -24.05 -32.75
C PRO A 73 10.44 -24.62 -32.81
N ASN A 74 10.60 -25.85 -33.20
CA ASN A 74 11.91 -26.53 -33.26
C ASN A 74 12.80 -26.05 -34.43
N ASN A 75 12.23 -25.45 -35.46
CA ASN A 75 12.95 -24.80 -36.56
C ASN A 75 12.04 -23.76 -37.20
N PHE A 76 12.55 -22.54 -37.26
CA PHE A 76 11.80 -21.38 -37.73
C PHE A 76 11.41 -21.40 -39.21
N GLU A 77 11.70 -22.45 -39.95
CA GLU A 77 11.56 -22.39 -41.42
C GLU A 77 10.46 -23.21 -42.04
N ASN A 78 9.82 -24.22 -41.41
CA ASN A 78 8.96 -25.10 -42.21
C ASN A 78 7.76 -25.79 -41.54
N GLU A 79 7.14 -25.34 -40.47
CA GLU A 79 5.93 -26.01 -40.00
C GLU A 79 4.72 -25.09 -39.80
N THR A 80 3.66 -25.40 -40.56
CA THR A 80 2.32 -24.83 -40.39
C THR A 80 1.66 -25.47 -39.17
N TRP A 81 1.67 -24.77 -38.05
CA TRP A 81 0.91 -25.18 -36.86
C TRP A 81 -0.55 -24.78 -37.02
N ARG A 82 -1.43 -25.76 -37.15
CA ARG A 82 -2.87 -25.56 -37.03
C ARG A 82 -3.24 -25.80 -35.57
N TYR A 83 -3.65 -24.75 -34.89
CA TYR A 83 -4.30 -24.84 -33.57
C TYR A 83 -5.71 -25.41 -33.78
N ASP A 84 -5.95 -26.62 -33.27
CA ASP A 84 -7.26 -27.24 -33.31
C ASP A 84 -8.17 -26.56 -32.28
N LYS A 85 -9.17 -25.81 -32.73
CA LYS A 85 -10.14 -25.07 -31.90
C LYS A 85 -10.98 -25.96 -30.97
N ALA A 86 -10.87 -27.28 -31.08
CA ALA A 86 -11.71 -28.24 -30.37
C ALA A 86 -11.27 -28.55 -28.93
N THR A 87 -10.02 -28.34 -28.60
CA THR A 87 -9.55 -28.46 -27.21
C THR A 87 -9.42 -27.07 -26.60
N LYS A 88 -10.45 -26.62 -25.89
CA LYS A 88 -10.27 -25.50 -24.96
C LYS A 88 -9.11 -25.89 -24.05
N PRO A 89 -7.98 -25.15 -24.04
CA PRO A 89 -6.95 -25.42 -23.06
C PRO A 89 -7.65 -25.33 -21.70
N VAL A 90 -7.55 -26.39 -20.92
CA VAL A 90 -7.86 -26.30 -19.50
C VAL A 90 -7.02 -25.14 -19.02
N LEU A 91 -7.67 -24.07 -18.57
CA LEU A 91 -7.02 -22.98 -17.88
C LEU A 91 -6.35 -23.59 -16.66
N VAL A 92 -5.12 -24.06 -16.81
CA VAL A 92 -4.26 -24.33 -15.68
C VAL A 92 -4.03 -22.93 -15.12
N LYS A 93 -4.86 -22.56 -14.13
CA LYS A 93 -4.52 -21.43 -13.28
C LYS A 93 -3.07 -21.67 -12.89
N PRO A 94 -2.14 -20.72 -13.12
CA PRO A 94 -0.78 -20.89 -12.62
C PRO A 94 -0.91 -21.34 -11.17
N LYS A 95 -0.19 -22.40 -10.79
CA LYS A 95 -0.17 -22.85 -9.39
C LYS A 95 0.01 -21.60 -8.57
N PRO A 96 -0.84 -21.34 -7.55
CA PRO A 96 -0.66 -20.15 -6.73
C PRO A 96 0.74 -20.20 -6.18
N GLU A 97 1.57 -19.29 -6.69
CA GLU A 97 2.98 -19.20 -6.28
C GLU A 97 2.97 -18.92 -4.78
N THR A 98 3.73 -19.68 -4.03
CA THR A 98 3.84 -19.48 -2.58
C THR A 98 4.37 -18.07 -2.35
N PRO A 99 3.68 -17.23 -1.56
CA PRO A 99 4.15 -15.89 -1.29
C PRO A 99 5.55 -15.90 -0.71
N SER A 100 6.40 -14.98 -1.17
CA SER A 100 7.70 -14.76 -0.59
C SER A 100 7.62 -13.91 0.68
N PHE A 101 8.59 -14.07 1.57
CA PHE A 101 8.68 -13.34 2.81
C PHE A 101 10.06 -12.71 2.97
N ILE A 102 10.11 -11.58 3.66
CA ILE A 102 11.37 -10.98 4.09
C ILE A 102 11.71 -11.52 5.49
N SER A 103 13.00 -11.75 5.75
CA SER A 103 13.45 -12.19 7.05
C SER A 103 13.06 -11.21 8.16
N ALA A 104 12.49 -11.72 9.26
CA ALA A 104 12.18 -10.91 10.43
C ALA A 104 13.41 -10.25 11.04
N ASP A 105 14.60 -10.87 10.91
CA ASP A 105 15.86 -10.25 11.35
C ASP A 105 16.21 -9.00 10.55
N MET A 106 15.94 -9.01 9.25
CA MET A 106 16.13 -7.83 8.40
C MET A 106 15.20 -6.70 8.83
N MET A 107 13.95 -7.00 9.10
CA MET A 107 13.01 -6.03 9.64
C MET A 107 13.52 -5.48 10.98
N ARG A 108 13.87 -6.35 11.94
CA ARG A 108 14.36 -5.95 13.28
C ARG A 108 15.54 -5.00 13.22
N LYS A 109 16.48 -5.22 12.30
CA LYS A 109 17.65 -4.33 12.11
C LYS A 109 17.27 -2.91 11.72
N THR A 110 16.10 -2.68 11.15
CA THR A 110 15.61 -1.34 10.79
C THR A 110 14.88 -0.64 11.94
N LEU A 111 14.48 -1.37 12.99
CA LEU A 111 13.76 -0.82 14.15
C LEU A 111 14.71 -0.06 15.08
N SER A 112 15.48 0.87 14.52
CA SER A 112 16.51 1.65 15.19
C SER A 112 16.79 2.93 14.38
N HIS A 113 17.71 3.77 14.88
CA HIS A 113 18.16 4.99 14.22
C HIS A 113 17.00 5.94 13.86
N TYR A 114 16.03 6.09 14.77
CA TYR A 114 14.88 6.95 14.54
C TYR A 114 15.26 8.43 14.51
N ASP A 115 16.40 8.79 15.11
CA ASP A 115 16.97 10.14 15.08
C ASP A 115 17.18 10.70 13.68
N ILE A 116 17.54 9.86 12.71
CA ILE A 116 17.69 10.26 11.30
C ILE A 116 16.41 10.12 10.49
N ASN A 117 15.31 9.59 11.04
CA ASN A 117 14.06 9.37 10.31
C ASN A 117 13.21 10.65 10.28
N PRO A 118 13.00 11.28 9.09
CA PRO A 118 12.28 12.55 9.01
C PRO A 118 10.82 12.47 9.47
N LEU A 119 10.12 11.35 9.23
CA LEU A 119 8.75 11.18 9.73
C LEU A 119 8.74 11.07 11.25
N TYR A 120 9.68 10.35 11.85
CA TYR A 120 9.81 10.28 13.30
C TYR A 120 10.07 11.66 13.90
N GLN A 121 10.99 12.44 13.31
CA GLN A 121 11.28 13.81 13.74
C GLN A 121 10.04 14.69 13.66
N PHE A 122 9.25 14.57 12.61
CA PHE A 122 7.97 15.27 12.46
C PHE A 122 6.99 14.86 13.58
N LEU A 123 6.81 13.56 13.80
CA LEU A 123 5.91 13.08 14.86
C LEU A 123 6.35 13.50 16.26
N CYS A 124 7.65 13.51 16.55
CA CYS A 124 8.15 14.00 17.83
C CYS A 124 7.76 15.46 18.08
N LYS A 125 7.70 16.30 17.03
CA LYS A 125 7.31 17.72 17.14
C LYS A 125 5.80 17.89 17.27
N THR A 126 5.02 17.01 16.69
CA THR A 126 3.55 17.17 16.59
C THR A 126 2.78 16.44 17.68
N ILE A 127 3.19 15.23 18.04
CA ILE A 127 2.50 14.40 19.05
C ILE A 127 3.38 14.06 20.25
N GLY A 128 4.61 14.59 20.29
CA GLY A 128 5.56 14.32 21.37
C GLY A 128 6.38 13.04 21.15
N LYS A 129 7.59 13.03 21.76
CA LYS A 129 8.58 11.96 21.58
C LYS A 129 8.08 10.59 22.04
N ASP A 130 7.43 10.55 23.20
CA ASP A 130 6.97 9.29 23.78
C ASP A 130 5.83 8.69 22.95
N ALA A 131 4.92 9.52 22.47
CA ALA A 131 3.86 9.09 21.56
C ALA A 131 4.45 8.58 20.23
N ALA A 132 5.40 9.30 19.64
CA ALA A 132 6.09 8.86 18.43
C ALA A 132 6.79 7.50 18.63
N ASN A 133 7.49 7.31 19.75
CA ASN A 133 8.11 6.04 20.11
C ASN A 133 7.07 4.91 20.18
N ARG A 134 5.98 5.11 20.93
CA ARG A 134 4.90 4.12 21.07
C ARG A 134 4.33 3.71 19.70
N GLN A 135 4.08 4.67 18.80
CA GLN A 135 3.52 4.35 17.48
C GLN A 135 4.52 3.61 16.60
N PHE A 136 5.79 4.04 16.56
CA PHE A 136 6.84 3.37 15.79
C PHE A 136 7.06 1.93 16.27
N GLU A 137 7.08 1.71 17.57
CA GLU A 137 7.22 0.38 18.16
C GLU A 137 5.99 -0.50 17.91
N ARG A 138 4.78 0.03 18.15
CA ARG A 138 3.52 -0.69 17.94
C ARG A 138 3.37 -1.18 16.50
N TYR A 139 3.61 -0.31 15.53
CA TYR A 139 3.45 -0.60 14.10
C TYR A 139 4.71 -1.16 13.44
N LYS A 140 5.79 -1.38 14.20
CA LYS A 140 7.07 -1.89 13.69
C LYS A 140 7.60 -1.03 12.55
N VAL A 141 7.55 0.30 12.69
CA VAL A 141 8.07 1.22 11.69
C VAL A 141 9.58 1.24 11.75
N GLY A 142 10.25 1.09 10.63
CA GLY A 142 11.70 1.05 10.53
C GLY A 142 12.31 2.32 9.94
N THR A 143 13.64 2.39 10.00
CA THR A 143 14.46 3.41 9.35
C THR A 143 15.46 2.76 8.40
N SER A 144 15.57 3.29 7.19
CA SER A 144 16.55 2.92 6.19
C SER A 144 17.53 4.07 5.94
N LYS A 145 18.79 3.76 5.64
CA LYS A 145 19.78 4.77 5.25
C LYS A 145 19.48 5.42 3.89
N LYS A 146 18.58 4.83 3.09
CA LYS A 146 18.17 5.37 1.80
C LYS A 146 17.62 6.78 1.98
N TRP A 147 17.96 7.67 1.06
CA TRP A 147 17.56 9.10 1.07
C TRP A 147 17.86 9.84 2.39
N GLY A 148 18.85 9.36 3.16
CA GLY A 148 19.26 9.99 4.41
C GLY A 148 18.36 9.70 5.61
N GLY A 149 17.50 8.68 5.56
CA GLY A 149 16.65 8.30 6.70
C GLY A 149 15.24 7.90 6.31
N ALA A 150 15.06 7.21 5.16
CA ALA A 150 13.72 6.81 4.72
C ALA A 150 12.97 5.99 5.76
N THR A 151 11.69 6.29 5.93
CA THR A 151 10.77 5.51 6.76
C THR A 151 10.47 4.19 6.08
N VAL A 152 10.48 3.09 6.80
CA VAL A 152 10.09 1.77 6.31
C VAL A 152 8.78 1.36 6.98
N PHE A 153 7.72 1.30 6.22
CA PHE A 153 6.43 0.74 6.65
C PHE A 153 6.39 -0.74 6.30
N TRP A 154 6.61 -1.58 7.29
CA TRP A 154 6.58 -3.03 7.11
C TRP A 154 5.16 -3.56 7.00
N GLN A 155 4.92 -4.38 6.02
CA GLN A 155 3.68 -5.17 5.90
C GLN A 155 3.91 -6.51 6.59
N ILE A 156 3.35 -6.65 7.78
CA ILE A 156 3.44 -7.84 8.63
C ILE A 156 2.03 -8.42 8.73
N ASP A 157 1.85 -9.65 8.29
CA ASP A 157 0.54 -10.30 8.31
C ASP A 157 0.12 -10.75 9.73
N LYS A 158 -1.11 -11.21 9.88
CA LYS A 158 -1.67 -11.68 11.15
C LYS A 158 -0.90 -12.87 11.76
N ASP A 159 -0.14 -13.59 10.95
CA ASP A 159 0.67 -14.75 11.35
C ASP A 159 2.14 -14.33 11.62
N SER A 160 2.41 -13.03 11.70
CA SER A 160 3.72 -12.40 11.94
C SER A 160 4.75 -12.60 10.82
N ASN A 161 4.33 -12.98 9.62
CA ASN A 161 5.24 -13.04 8.48
C ASN A 161 5.41 -11.65 7.86
N VAL A 162 6.65 -11.30 7.55
CA VAL A 162 6.96 -10.02 6.89
C VAL A 162 6.80 -10.17 5.38
N ARG A 163 5.70 -9.67 4.84
CA ARG A 163 5.35 -9.76 3.40
C ARG A 163 6.26 -8.91 2.53
N SER A 164 6.47 -7.67 2.92
CA SER A 164 7.40 -6.72 2.32
C SER A 164 7.47 -5.48 3.21
N GLY A 165 8.08 -4.42 2.71
CA GLY A 165 8.08 -3.10 3.32
C GLY A 165 8.06 -2.02 2.24
N LYS A 166 7.52 -0.87 2.58
CA LYS A 166 7.45 0.31 1.71
C LYS A 166 8.36 1.38 2.28
N LEU A 167 9.38 1.75 1.53
CA LEU A 167 10.29 2.84 1.87
C LEU A 167 9.69 4.16 1.37
N MET A 168 9.65 5.16 2.22
CA MET A 168 9.14 6.48 1.88
C MET A 168 9.98 7.59 2.49
N GLY A 169 10.29 8.59 1.67
CA GLY A 169 10.91 9.83 2.11
C GLY A 169 9.88 10.87 2.55
N TYR A 170 10.17 11.55 3.65
CA TYR A 170 9.31 12.59 4.22
C TYR A 170 10.08 13.87 4.47
N ASN A 171 9.39 14.99 4.44
CA ASN A 171 9.90 16.27 4.90
C ASN A 171 9.70 16.38 6.43
N PRO A 172 10.75 16.57 7.23
CA PRO A 172 10.64 16.63 8.70
C PRO A 172 9.97 17.89 9.25
N LYS A 173 9.66 18.89 8.39
CA LYS A 173 9.00 20.13 8.80
C LYS A 173 7.48 20.00 8.81
N ASP A 174 6.93 19.36 7.78
CA ASP A 174 5.50 19.30 7.51
C ASP A 174 4.93 17.87 7.42
N GLY A 175 5.79 16.84 7.47
CA GLY A 175 5.37 15.45 7.39
C GLY A 175 4.80 15.05 6.02
N HIS A 176 5.02 15.85 4.97
CA HIS A 176 4.61 15.49 3.62
C HIS A 176 5.62 14.55 2.94
N ARG A 177 5.11 13.67 2.09
CA ARG A 177 5.95 12.80 1.26
C ARG A 177 6.74 13.62 0.25
N ILE A 178 8.01 13.27 0.07
CA ILE A 178 8.85 13.89 -0.96
C ILE A 178 8.44 13.33 -2.32
N LYS A 179 7.89 14.20 -3.17
CA LYS A 179 7.42 13.87 -4.53
C LYS A 179 8.35 14.44 -5.62
N GLU A 180 9.01 15.56 -5.35
CA GLU A 180 9.86 16.28 -6.29
C GLU A 180 11.32 16.29 -5.82
N PRO A 181 12.31 16.33 -6.73
CA PRO A 181 12.18 16.19 -8.19
C PRO A 181 11.89 14.73 -8.63
N ILE A 182 12.06 13.76 -7.75
CA ILE A 182 11.78 12.34 -7.97
C ILE A 182 11.05 11.81 -6.74
N PRO A 183 9.90 11.11 -6.91
CA PRO A 183 9.17 10.55 -5.79
C PRO A 183 10.03 9.57 -4.98
N GLN A 184 10.19 9.85 -3.68
CA GLN A 184 10.93 8.98 -2.77
C GLN A 184 10.02 7.88 -2.22
N VAL A 185 9.73 6.89 -3.05
CA VAL A 185 8.96 5.71 -2.69
C VAL A 185 9.50 4.48 -3.44
N CYS A 186 9.71 3.39 -2.74
CA CYS A 186 10.02 2.09 -3.35
C CYS A 186 9.70 0.94 -2.39
N TRP A 187 9.72 -0.28 -2.90
CA TRP A 187 9.52 -1.49 -2.12
C TRP A 187 10.84 -2.08 -1.63
N VAL A 188 10.85 -2.63 -0.42
CA VAL A 188 12.04 -3.26 0.17
C VAL A 188 12.53 -4.43 -0.70
N HIS A 189 11.66 -5.31 -1.18
CA HIS A 189 12.05 -6.43 -2.04
C HIS A 189 12.70 -5.97 -3.35
N SER A 190 12.20 -4.86 -3.93
CA SER A 190 12.79 -4.26 -5.13
C SER A 190 14.16 -3.63 -4.84
N GLU A 191 14.29 -2.94 -3.71
CA GLU A 191 15.56 -2.34 -3.27
C GLU A 191 16.63 -3.39 -3.02
N LEU A 192 16.23 -4.52 -2.43
CA LEU A 192 17.11 -5.65 -2.18
C LEU A 192 17.40 -6.50 -3.43
N LYS A 193 16.71 -6.19 -4.55
CA LYS A 193 16.82 -6.95 -5.81
C LYS A 193 16.66 -8.45 -5.60
N LEU A 194 15.67 -8.83 -4.75
CA LEU A 194 15.42 -10.23 -4.46
C LEU A 194 14.90 -10.92 -5.73
N PRO A 195 15.61 -11.96 -6.22
CA PRO A 195 15.16 -12.69 -7.40
C PRO A 195 13.88 -13.47 -7.08
N ASP A 196 13.01 -13.60 -8.07
CA ASP A 196 11.78 -14.41 -7.99
C ASP A 196 10.93 -14.14 -6.73
N PHE A 197 10.81 -12.85 -6.34
CA PHE A 197 10.04 -12.45 -5.18
C PHE A 197 8.55 -12.31 -5.51
N HIS A 198 7.75 -13.22 -5.01
CA HIS A 198 6.29 -13.25 -5.19
C HIS A 198 5.61 -12.40 -4.11
N LEU A 199 5.39 -11.12 -4.43
CA LEU A 199 4.79 -10.18 -3.51
C LEU A 199 3.30 -10.49 -3.28
N LYS A 200 2.94 -10.82 -2.04
CA LYS A 200 1.56 -10.82 -1.56
C LYS A 200 1.42 -9.78 -0.45
N GLN A 201 0.82 -8.66 -0.78
CA GLN A 201 0.63 -7.56 0.19
C GLN A 201 -0.38 -7.94 1.28
N CYS A 202 -0.23 -7.31 2.44
CA CYS A 202 -1.19 -7.31 3.53
C CYS A 202 -1.42 -5.88 4.03
N LEU A 203 -2.39 -5.67 4.91
CA LEU A 203 -2.65 -4.36 5.49
C LEU A 203 -1.48 -3.91 6.37
N PHE A 204 -1.16 -2.63 6.32
CA PHE A 204 -0.26 -2.06 7.33
C PHE A 204 -0.94 -2.12 8.70
N GLY A 205 -0.24 -2.63 9.70
CA GLY A 205 -0.79 -2.87 11.03
C GLY A 205 -1.56 -4.20 11.19
N GLU A 206 -1.64 -5.04 10.16
CA GLU A 206 -2.41 -6.30 10.17
C GLU A 206 -2.03 -7.23 11.33
N HIS A 207 -0.75 -7.29 11.71
CA HIS A 207 -0.27 -8.09 12.84
C HIS A 207 -0.94 -7.73 14.18
N LEU A 208 -1.50 -6.54 14.32
CA LEU A 208 -2.21 -6.11 15.52
C LEU A 208 -3.60 -6.75 15.65
N LEU A 209 -4.15 -7.30 14.56
CA LEU A 209 -5.43 -8.04 14.61
C LEU A 209 -5.38 -9.27 15.52
N ALA A 210 -4.20 -9.86 15.69
CA ALA A 210 -4.01 -11.04 16.56
C ALA A 210 -4.23 -10.71 18.05
N THR A 211 -4.03 -9.46 18.45
CA THR A 211 -4.06 -9.04 19.88
C THR A 211 -5.16 -8.05 20.21
N SER A 212 -5.95 -7.61 19.23
CA SER A 212 -7.00 -6.61 19.42
C SER A 212 -8.33 -7.07 18.84
N SER A 213 -9.41 -6.90 19.61
CA SER A 213 -10.80 -7.09 19.17
C SER A 213 -11.52 -5.77 18.87
N ALA A 214 -10.83 -4.63 18.99
CA ALA A 214 -11.40 -3.32 18.73
C ALA A 214 -11.94 -3.17 17.31
N THR A 215 -12.90 -2.28 17.11
CA THR A 215 -13.41 -1.90 15.78
C THR A 215 -12.26 -1.42 14.90
N VAL A 216 -12.17 -1.93 13.69
CA VAL A 216 -11.12 -1.57 12.75
C VAL A 216 -11.47 -0.27 12.05
N MET A 217 -10.56 0.69 12.08
CA MET A 217 -10.58 1.90 11.25
C MET A 217 -9.62 1.70 10.08
N LEU A 218 -10.13 1.72 8.85
CA LEU A 218 -9.34 1.49 7.66
C LEU A 218 -9.10 2.81 6.91
N VAL A 219 -7.84 3.17 6.72
CA VAL A 219 -7.36 4.40 6.02
C VAL A 219 -6.51 4.08 4.80
N GLU A 220 -6.19 5.11 4.00
CA GLU A 220 -5.32 4.94 2.83
C GLU A 220 -3.84 4.87 3.22
N SER A 221 -3.38 5.77 4.07
CA SER A 221 -1.96 6.04 4.33
C SER A 221 -1.47 5.43 5.65
N GLU A 222 -0.27 4.90 5.63
CA GLU A 222 0.42 4.39 6.81
C GLU A 222 0.71 5.51 7.83
N LYS A 223 1.08 6.72 7.36
CA LYS A 223 1.28 7.89 8.23
C LYS A 223 -0.01 8.24 8.98
N THR A 224 -1.12 8.27 8.26
CA THR A 224 -2.44 8.53 8.82
C THR A 224 -2.79 7.52 9.91
N CYS A 225 -2.49 6.24 9.66
CA CYS A 225 -2.69 5.17 10.62
C CYS A 225 -1.92 5.41 11.94
N LEU A 226 -0.65 5.85 11.87
CA LEU A 226 0.16 6.15 13.06
C LEU A 226 -0.43 7.31 13.87
N ILE A 227 -0.78 8.41 13.19
CA ILE A 227 -1.28 9.63 13.84
C ILE A 227 -2.66 9.36 14.45
N ALA A 228 -3.59 8.81 13.67
CA ALA A 228 -4.94 8.55 14.12
C ALA A 228 -4.99 7.55 15.28
N SER A 229 -4.11 6.54 15.28
CA SER A 229 -3.98 5.59 16.39
C SER A 229 -3.52 6.23 17.70
N HIS A 230 -2.81 7.35 17.64
CA HIS A 230 -2.45 8.12 18.84
C HIS A 230 -3.65 8.88 19.40
N PHE A 231 -4.38 9.60 18.55
CA PHE A 231 -5.49 10.44 18.99
C PHE A 231 -6.78 9.67 19.30
N MET A 232 -6.95 8.49 18.68
CA MET A 232 -8.15 7.66 18.81
C MET A 232 -7.75 6.21 19.12
N PRO A 233 -7.21 5.94 20.31
CA PRO A 233 -6.62 4.63 20.69
C PRO A 233 -7.66 3.51 20.87
N ASP A 234 -8.94 3.85 21.01
CA ASP A 234 -10.03 2.89 21.19
C ASP A 234 -10.31 2.06 19.90
N TYR A 235 -9.79 2.51 18.78
CA TYR A 235 -9.91 1.82 17.50
C TYR A 235 -8.61 1.13 17.11
N LEU A 236 -8.74 0.09 16.31
CA LEU A 236 -7.60 -0.53 15.63
C LEU A 236 -7.43 0.07 14.24
N TRP A 237 -6.42 0.89 14.07
CA TRP A 237 -6.13 1.55 12.80
C TRP A 237 -5.28 0.68 11.90
N LEU A 238 -5.73 0.48 10.66
CA LEU A 238 -5.04 -0.26 9.61
C LEU A 238 -5.00 0.59 8.33
N ALA A 239 -3.97 0.40 7.50
CA ALA A 239 -3.89 1.11 6.24
C ALA A 239 -3.75 0.18 5.03
N THR A 240 -4.38 0.61 3.90
CA THR A 240 -4.31 -0.11 2.62
C THR A 240 -3.01 0.16 1.86
N GLY A 241 -2.22 1.14 2.30
CA GLY A 241 -0.95 1.51 1.67
C GLY A 241 -1.11 2.37 0.41
N GLY A 242 -2.23 3.03 0.23
CA GLY A 242 -2.50 3.99 -0.84
C GLY A 242 -3.84 3.78 -1.53
N LYS A 243 -4.18 4.71 -2.43
CA LYS A 243 -5.48 4.81 -3.10
C LYS A 243 -5.95 3.52 -3.79
N ASP A 244 -5.02 2.77 -4.38
CA ASP A 244 -5.27 1.49 -5.05
C ASP A 244 -4.57 0.32 -4.35
N GLY A 245 -3.93 0.55 -3.23
CA GLY A 245 -3.14 -0.38 -2.43
C GLY A 245 -3.67 -1.83 -2.37
N CYS A 246 -3.57 -2.46 -1.23
CA CYS A 246 -4.01 -3.84 -1.07
C CYS A 246 -5.52 -4.00 -0.80
N PHE A 247 -6.38 -3.02 -1.15
CA PHE A 247 -7.83 -3.10 -0.98
C PHE A 247 -8.47 -4.00 -2.06
N ASN A 248 -8.39 -5.29 -1.88
CA ASN A 248 -8.99 -6.33 -2.74
C ASN A 248 -9.60 -7.44 -1.88
N GLU A 249 -10.41 -8.30 -2.50
CA GLU A 249 -11.15 -9.36 -1.79
C GLU A 249 -10.23 -10.31 -1.01
N GLU A 250 -9.12 -10.74 -1.59
CA GLU A 250 -8.19 -11.67 -0.95
C GLU A 250 -7.56 -11.08 0.32
N THR A 251 -7.04 -9.84 0.23
CA THR A 251 -6.43 -9.17 1.38
C THR A 251 -7.45 -8.85 2.46
N MET A 252 -8.67 -8.47 2.08
CA MET A 252 -9.71 -8.11 3.03
C MET A 252 -10.27 -9.30 3.81
N GLN A 253 -10.03 -10.55 3.39
CA GLN A 253 -10.45 -11.75 4.14
C GLN A 253 -9.92 -11.77 5.59
N VAL A 254 -8.81 -11.10 5.86
CA VAL A 254 -8.26 -10.99 7.22
C VAL A 254 -9.20 -10.26 8.19
N LEU A 255 -10.13 -9.46 7.67
CA LEU A 255 -11.14 -8.71 8.42
C LEU A 255 -12.43 -9.51 8.66
N HIS A 256 -12.43 -10.81 8.36
CA HIS A 256 -13.61 -11.66 8.55
C HIS A 256 -14.13 -11.56 10.00
N GLY A 257 -15.44 -11.30 10.11
CA GLY A 257 -16.15 -11.21 11.40
C GLY A 257 -15.84 -9.95 12.22
N ARG A 258 -15.07 -8.97 11.69
CA ARG A 258 -14.75 -7.71 12.38
C ARG A 258 -15.78 -6.62 12.07
N ASP A 259 -15.95 -5.71 13.01
CA ASP A 259 -16.61 -4.43 12.76
C ASP A 259 -15.59 -3.48 12.12
N VAL A 260 -15.93 -2.90 10.95
CA VAL A 260 -15.00 -2.10 10.15
C VAL A 260 -15.63 -0.75 9.81
N ILE A 261 -14.89 0.32 10.06
CA ILE A 261 -15.23 1.68 9.64
C ILE A 261 -14.20 2.12 8.59
N LEU A 262 -14.67 2.45 7.42
CA LEU A 262 -13.84 3.03 6.35
C LEU A 262 -13.74 4.54 6.57
N MET A 263 -12.51 5.05 6.58
CA MET A 263 -12.21 6.47 6.72
C MET A 263 -11.45 6.94 5.46
N PRO A 264 -12.16 7.22 4.36
CA PRO A 264 -11.53 7.69 3.14
C PRO A 264 -11.01 9.11 3.29
N ASP A 265 -9.94 9.44 2.55
CA ASP A 265 -9.49 10.81 2.36
C ASP A 265 -10.58 11.64 1.65
N LEU A 266 -10.58 12.96 1.82
CA LEU A 266 -11.52 13.85 1.15
C LEU A 266 -11.50 13.63 -0.38
N GLY A 267 -12.69 13.53 -0.97
CA GLY A 267 -12.89 13.22 -2.38
C GLY A 267 -12.74 11.73 -2.76
N ALA A 268 -12.33 10.84 -1.84
CA ALA A 268 -12.24 9.41 -2.09
C ALA A 268 -13.50 8.62 -1.70
N THR A 269 -14.46 9.23 -1.02
CA THR A 269 -15.67 8.60 -0.45
C THR A 269 -16.45 7.79 -1.50
N LYS A 270 -16.71 8.34 -2.68
CA LYS A 270 -17.44 7.62 -3.75
C LYS A 270 -16.73 6.35 -4.22
N LYS A 271 -15.38 6.40 -4.28
CA LYS A 271 -14.55 5.25 -4.67
C LYS A 271 -14.59 4.18 -3.60
N TRP A 272 -14.45 4.59 -2.34
CA TRP A 272 -14.45 3.67 -1.21
C TRP A 272 -15.83 3.04 -0.97
N THR A 273 -16.93 3.77 -1.23
CA THR A 273 -18.30 3.21 -1.23
C THR A 273 -18.43 2.05 -2.23
N LYS A 274 -17.85 2.18 -3.43
CA LYS A 274 -17.86 1.06 -4.39
C LYS A 274 -17.03 -0.13 -3.92
N LYS A 275 -15.89 0.13 -3.27
CA LYS A 275 -15.01 -0.91 -2.74
C LYS A 275 -15.58 -1.59 -1.48
N SER A 276 -16.40 -0.89 -0.69
CA SER A 276 -16.99 -1.47 0.53
C SER A 276 -17.87 -2.68 0.27
N ALA A 277 -18.40 -2.83 -0.94
CA ALA A 277 -19.16 -4.02 -1.34
C ALA A 277 -18.35 -5.33 -1.15
N ILE A 278 -17.01 -5.28 -1.28
CA ILE A 278 -16.14 -6.42 -1.01
C ILE A 278 -16.23 -6.84 0.48
N LEU A 279 -16.30 -5.86 1.38
CA LEU A 279 -16.28 -6.09 2.82
C LEU A 279 -17.62 -6.56 3.37
N THR A 280 -18.72 -6.26 2.69
CA THR A 280 -20.10 -6.58 3.18
C THR A 280 -20.30 -8.08 3.37
N SER A 281 -19.65 -8.92 2.57
CA SER A 281 -19.71 -10.39 2.69
C SER A 281 -18.67 -10.97 3.63
N ILE A 282 -17.70 -10.18 4.07
CA ILE A 282 -16.52 -10.63 4.85
C ILE A 282 -16.67 -10.21 6.31
N CYS A 283 -17.03 -8.94 6.55
CA CYS A 283 -17.04 -8.34 7.86
C CYS A 283 -18.38 -8.54 8.58
N LYS A 284 -18.37 -8.44 9.90
CA LYS A 284 -19.59 -8.45 10.72
C LYS A 284 -20.43 -7.19 10.47
N SER A 285 -19.76 -6.03 10.38
CA SER A 285 -20.39 -4.77 9.98
C SER A 285 -19.41 -3.91 9.20
N VAL A 286 -19.93 -3.08 8.29
CA VAL A 286 -19.14 -2.13 7.51
C VAL A 286 -19.85 -0.78 7.49
N THR A 287 -19.16 0.25 7.94
CA THR A 287 -19.64 1.64 7.89
C THR A 287 -18.63 2.49 7.14
N ILE A 288 -19.11 3.48 6.39
CA ILE A 288 -18.26 4.48 5.75
C ILE A 288 -18.44 5.79 6.48
N SER A 289 -17.36 6.31 7.03
CA SER A 289 -17.36 7.61 7.67
C SER A 289 -17.46 8.72 6.64
N THR A 290 -18.39 9.63 6.85
CA THR A 290 -18.54 10.86 6.06
C THR A 290 -18.17 12.10 6.87
N VAL A 291 -17.57 11.91 8.04
CA VAL A 291 -17.28 13.00 8.97
C VAL A 291 -16.38 14.07 8.35
N LEU A 292 -15.35 13.67 7.60
CA LEU A 292 -14.47 14.61 6.92
C LEU A 292 -15.23 15.43 5.86
N GLU A 293 -16.08 14.77 5.08
CA GLU A 293 -16.92 15.44 4.07
C GLU A 293 -17.91 16.45 4.69
N GLN A 294 -18.36 16.21 5.90
CA GLN A 294 -19.29 17.10 6.62
C GLN A 294 -18.58 18.30 7.25
N MET A 295 -17.33 18.14 7.68
CA MET A 295 -16.57 19.15 8.42
C MET A 295 -15.69 20.02 7.51
N ALA A 296 -15.29 19.51 6.35
CA ALA A 296 -14.30 20.15 5.49
C ALA A 296 -14.80 21.45 4.84
N THR A 297 -13.90 22.43 4.74
CA THR A 297 -14.08 23.58 3.84
C THR A 297 -13.79 23.18 2.39
N ASP A 298 -14.12 24.06 1.44
CA ASP A 298 -13.86 23.77 0.03
C ASP A 298 -12.36 23.68 -0.26
N GLU A 299 -11.53 24.52 0.37
CA GLU A 299 -10.06 24.48 0.24
C GLU A 299 -9.48 23.15 0.78
N GLN A 300 -10.03 22.66 1.89
CA GLN A 300 -9.60 21.36 2.46
C GLN A 300 -9.99 20.19 1.55
N ARG A 301 -11.15 20.29 0.86
CA ARG A 301 -11.58 19.28 -0.13
C ARG A 301 -10.66 19.28 -1.35
N GLU A 302 -10.30 20.47 -1.87
CA GLU A 302 -9.39 20.61 -2.99
C GLU A 302 -8.00 20.09 -2.65
N ALA A 303 -7.53 20.31 -1.42
CA ALA A 303 -6.27 19.79 -0.91
C ALA A 303 -6.30 18.26 -0.68
N GLY A 304 -7.48 17.65 -0.59
CA GLY A 304 -7.63 16.20 -0.38
C GLY A 304 -7.12 15.73 0.96
N LEU A 305 -7.42 16.48 2.03
CA LEU A 305 -6.94 16.19 3.37
C LEU A 305 -7.50 14.86 3.90
N ASP A 306 -6.74 14.22 4.78
CA ASP A 306 -7.12 13.00 5.48
C ASP A 306 -7.43 13.27 6.98
N ILE A 307 -7.87 12.24 7.69
CA ILE A 307 -8.20 12.37 9.12
C ILE A 307 -7.00 12.82 9.95
N SER A 308 -5.76 12.44 9.59
CA SER A 308 -4.58 12.86 10.35
C SER A 308 -4.34 14.36 10.24
N ASP A 309 -4.64 14.95 9.10
CA ASP A 309 -4.51 16.40 8.92
C ASP A 309 -5.49 17.15 9.85
N PHE A 310 -6.75 16.69 9.94
CA PHE A 310 -7.74 17.26 10.86
C PHE A 310 -7.35 17.09 12.33
N LEU A 311 -6.85 15.91 12.69
CA LEU A 311 -6.39 15.65 14.07
C LEU A 311 -5.20 16.51 14.47
N LEU A 312 -4.27 16.76 13.54
CA LEU A 312 -3.11 17.64 13.77
C LEU A 312 -3.47 19.12 13.78
N MET A 313 -4.58 19.53 13.16
CA MET A 313 -5.11 20.89 13.26
C MET A 313 -5.75 21.18 14.63
N GLN A 314 -6.15 20.13 15.37
CA GLN A 314 -6.67 20.32 16.72
C GLN A 314 -5.54 20.73 17.65
N GLU A 315 -5.71 21.83 18.35
CA GLU A 315 -4.76 22.23 19.40
C GLU A 315 -4.74 21.19 20.51
N THR A 316 -3.60 20.54 20.71
CA THR A 316 -3.40 19.65 21.85
C THR A 316 -3.35 20.47 23.15
N LYS A 317 -3.68 19.84 24.28
CA LYS A 317 -3.51 20.49 25.61
C LYS A 317 -2.07 21.01 25.80
N GLN A 318 -1.07 20.30 25.28
CA GLN A 318 0.34 20.72 25.30
C GLN A 318 0.57 21.99 24.46
N MET A 319 0.01 22.07 23.26
CA MET A 319 0.11 23.27 22.40
C MET A 319 -0.58 24.47 23.06
N ILE A 320 -1.75 24.24 23.67
CA ILE A 320 -2.47 25.27 24.43
C ILE A 320 -1.61 25.75 25.60
N LEU A 321 -1.04 24.82 26.38
CA LEU A 321 -0.16 25.13 27.49
C LEU A 321 1.08 25.90 27.03
N GLN A 322 1.74 25.47 25.98
CA GLN A 322 2.90 26.14 25.40
C GLN A 322 2.57 27.59 25.01
N ARG A 323 1.45 27.79 24.31
CA ARG A 323 0.96 29.12 23.95
C ARG A 323 0.63 29.98 25.19
N MET A 324 0.11 29.37 26.26
CA MET A 324 -0.12 30.08 27.52
C MET A 324 1.19 30.50 28.18
N ILE A 325 2.22 29.66 28.17
CA ILE A 325 3.56 29.96 28.68
C ILE A 325 4.22 31.09 27.87
N GLU A 326 4.11 31.05 26.53
CA GLU A 326 4.63 32.12 25.67
C GLU A 326 3.98 33.48 25.94
N ARG A 327 2.68 33.49 26.26
CA ARG A 327 1.95 34.70 26.66
C ARG A 327 2.23 35.16 28.09
N ASN A 328 2.54 34.20 28.95
CA ASN A 328 2.84 34.46 30.34
C ASN A 328 3.97 33.54 30.87
N PRO A 329 5.24 33.95 30.71
CA PRO A 329 6.39 33.14 31.13
C PRO A 329 6.41 32.75 32.62
N ALA A 330 5.68 33.48 33.48
CA ALA A 330 5.56 33.15 34.90
C ALA A 330 4.85 31.79 35.12
N LEU A 331 4.05 31.35 34.14
CA LEU A 331 3.38 30.06 34.20
C LEU A 331 4.40 28.88 34.19
N GLN A 332 5.47 28.99 33.42
CA GLN A 332 6.54 27.98 33.42
C GLN A 332 7.20 27.88 34.79
N LEU A 333 7.45 29.03 35.45
CA LEU A 333 8.04 29.04 36.78
C LEU A 333 7.13 28.39 37.85
N LEU A 334 5.83 28.53 37.70
CA LEU A 334 4.85 27.85 38.57
C LEU A 334 4.84 26.35 38.36
N ILE A 335 4.83 25.91 37.08
CA ILE A 335 4.90 24.49 36.71
C ILE A 335 6.14 23.86 37.33
N ASP A 336 7.31 24.47 37.15
CA ASP A 336 8.58 23.95 37.64
C ASP A 336 8.64 23.93 39.18
N LYS A 337 8.19 25.00 39.85
CA LYS A 337 8.22 25.08 41.30
C LYS A 337 7.24 24.16 41.98
N LEU A 338 6.08 23.95 41.41
CA LEU A 338 5.02 23.11 41.95
C LEU A 338 5.01 21.70 41.41
N GLN A 339 5.96 21.39 40.53
CA GLN A 339 6.08 20.07 39.83
C GLN A 339 4.73 19.63 39.22
N LEU A 340 4.06 20.58 38.55
CA LEU A 340 2.78 20.31 37.94
C LEU A 340 2.96 19.49 36.65
N GLU A 341 2.10 18.48 36.47
CA GLU A 341 2.03 17.68 35.28
C GLU A 341 0.72 17.93 34.51
N LEU A 342 0.78 17.88 33.18
CA LEU A 342 -0.39 17.99 32.37
C LEU A 342 -1.16 16.65 32.44
N VAL A 343 -2.36 16.68 32.99
CA VAL A 343 -3.24 15.50 33.06
C VAL A 343 -3.92 15.32 31.70
N GLU A 344 -3.73 14.13 31.10
CA GLU A 344 -4.34 13.74 29.83
C GLU A 344 -5.88 13.61 29.88
#